data_31e5accc656739cd6d8bd51138d871e0
#
_entry.id   31e5accc656739cd6d8bd51138d871e0
#
_cell.length_a   1.000
_cell.length_b   1.000
_cell.length_c   1.000
_cell.angle_alpha   90.00
_cell.angle_beta   90.00
_cell.angle_gamma   90.00
#
_symmetry.space_group_name_H-M   'P 1'
#
loop_
_entity.id
_entity.type
_entity.pdbx_description
1 polymer ?
#
loop_
_entity_poly.entity_id
_entity_poly.type
_entity_poly.pdbx_seq_one_letter_code
_entity_poly.pdbx_strand_id
1 'polypeptide(L)'
;MKNLTPKLPENLIPVDDFLKFSKPYLDAERAIAGIKTGPARILEADFYRLEVRASVFSGLVAQNCAFENTSFCDVLFEDCNFSGCNFSDAYFERCVFLNCKAVGADFKNSLFKNVRMTDSNFSYAVFDSGALRSFQTENTNFTCASFSRAKWQKPKFVNSVFSQNNLFQADLGGVDFSDCTFEAPTVSDPPKELRGVTVNAFQASELVGLFGIKVRT
;
A
#
# COMPACT_ATOMS: atom_id res chain seq x y z
N MET A 1 8.65 19.59 -4.02
CA MET A 1 8.01 18.28 -3.81
C MET A 1 8.72 17.26 -4.66
N LYS A 2 9.20 16.12 -4.10
CA LYS A 2 9.75 15.05 -4.94
C LYS A 2 8.62 14.50 -5.81
N ASN A 3 8.90 14.28 -7.09
CA ASN A 3 7.92 13.78 -8.05
C ASN A 3 7.49 12.36 -7.64
N LEU A 4 6.21 12.20 -7.30
CA LEU A 4 5.60 10.91 -6.92
C LEU A 4 4.99 10.18 -8.13
N THR A 5 5.11 10.79 -9.30
CA THR A 5 4.59 10.23 -10.54
C THR A 5 5.62 9.26 -11.14
N PRO A 6 5.21 8.08 -11.58
CA PRO A 6 6.08 7.16 -12.30
C PRO A 6 6.70 7.82 -13.53
N LYS A 7 7.97 7.54 -13.78
CA LYS A 7 8.67 7.98 -14.99
C LYS A 7 8.46 6.95 -16.09
N LEU A 8 7.45 7.17 -16.89
CA LEU A 8 7.06 6.27 -17.98
C LEU A 8 7.66 6.73 -19.30
N PRO A 9 8.09 5.83 -20.20
CA PRO A 9 8.48 6.18 -21.56
C PRO A 9 7.26 6.60 -22.39
N GLU A 10 7.49 7.38 -23.45
CA GLU A 10 6.41 7.81 -24.35
C GLU A 10 5.70 6.63 -25.04
N ASN A 11 6.45 5.59 -25.38
CA ASN A 11 5.93 4.39 -26.02
C ASN A 11 6.13 3.18 -25.11
N LEU A 12 5.03 2.54 -24.74
CA LEU A 12 5.01 1.30 -23.97
C LEU A 12 4.73 0.13 -24.91
N ILE A 13 5.39 -0.99 -24.67
CA ILE A 13 5.17 -2.23 -25.43
C ILE A 13 3.87 -2.88 -24.91
N PRO A 14 2.85 -3.08 -25.76
CA PRO A 14 1.63 -3.75 -25.33
C PRO A 14 1.89 -5.23 -25.03
N VAL A 15 1.29 -5.73 -23.94
CA VAL A 15 1.40 -7.12 -23.50
C VAL A 15 0.01 -7.64 -23.16
N ASP A 16 -0.52 -8.54 -23.99
CA ASP A 16 -1.84 -9.12 -23.81
C ASP A 16 -1.86 -10.26 -22.80
N ASP A 17 -0.82 -11.07 -22.74
CA ASP A 17 -0.66 -12.19 -21.80
C ASP A 17 0.58 -11.99 -20.93
N PHE A 18 0.38 -11.33 -19.78
CA PHE A 18 1.46 -11.03 -18.85
C PHE A 18 2.08 -12.30 -18.23
N LEU A 19 1.29 -13.33 -17.96
CA LEU A 19 1.78 -14.56 -17.38
C LEU A 19 2.78 -15.27 -18.32
N LYS A 20 2.42 -15.39 -19.58
CA LYS A 20 3.31 -15.98 -20.60
C LYS A 20 4.51 -15.07 -20.89
N PHE A 21 4.29 -13.76 -20.95
CA PHE A 21 5.33 -12.77 -21.23
C PHE A 21 6.40 -12.73 -20.12
N SER A 22 6.01 -12.81 -18.85
CA SER A 22 6.92 -12.71 -17.72
C SER A 22 7.84 -13.91 -17.55
N LYS A 23 7.43 -15.11 -17.99
CA LYS A 23 8.15 -16.36 -17.75
C LYS A 23 9.63 -16.33 -18.16
N PRO A 24 10.02 -15.93 -19.39
CA PRO A 24 11.44 -15.87 -19.77
C PRO A 24 12.25 -14.81 -19.00
N TYR A 25 11.60 -13.81 -18.41
CA TYR A 25 12.27 -12.82 -17.57
C TYR A 25 12.51 -13.36 -16.16
N LEU A 26 11.55 -14.10 -15.61
CA LEU A 26 11.70 -14.81 -14.34
C LEU A 26 12.81 -15.87 -14.45
N ASP A 27 12.79 -16.71 -15.48
CA ASP A 27 13.78 -17.77 -15.70
C ASP A 27 15.21 -17.22 -15.86
N ALA A 28 15.35 -16.03 -16.43
CA ALA A 28 16.63 -15.37 -16.67
C ALA A 28 17.02 -14.33 -15.60
N GLU A 29 16.21 -14.14 -14.54
CA GLU A 29 16.37 -13.12 -13.51
C GLU A 29 16.59 -11.70 -14.10
N ARG A 30 15.83 -11.33 -15.13
CA ARG A 30 15.92 -10.04 -15.82
C ARG A 30 14.71 -9.18 -15.54
N ALA A 31 14.93 -7.87 -15.45
CA ALA A 31 13.86 -6.91 -15.29
C ALA A 31 13.00 -6.77 -16.56
N ILE A 32 11.68 -6.70 -16.36
CA ILE A 32 10.71 -6.27 -17.36
C ILE A 32 10.66 -4.72 -17.33
N ALA A 33 10.69 -4.08 -18.48
CA ALA A 33 10.59 -2.63 -18.53
C ALA A 33 9.81 -2.13 -19.75
N GLY A 34 9.13 -0.98 -19.58
CA GLY A 34 8.48 -0.26 -20.67
C GLY A 34 7.28 -0.98 -21.26
N ILE A 35 6.54 -1.76 -20.47
CA ILE A 35 5.36 -2.48 -20.95
C ILE A 35 4.05 -1.81 -20.49
N LYS A 36 2.98 -2.10 -21.23
CA LYS A 36 1.60 -1.84 -20.84
C LYS A 36 0.77 -3.11 -20.97
N THR A 37 0.22 -3.59 -19.86
CA THR A 37 -0.77 -4.68 -19.91
C THR A 37 -2.15 -4.11 -20.08
N GLY A 38 -3.03 -4.86 -20.76
CA GLY A 38 -4.48 -4.67 -20.74
C GLY A 38 -5.16 -5.49 -19.66
N PRO A 39 -6.51 -5.51 -19.65
CA PRO A 39 -7.29 -6.34 -18.75
C PRO A 39 -6.94 -7.83 -18.94
N ALA A 40 -6.57 -8.46 -17.84
CA ALA A 40 -6.22 -9.89 -17.82
C ALA A 40 -6.57 -10.48 -16.46
N ARG A 41 -6.75 -11.81 -16.40
CA ARG A 41 -6.97 -12.53 -15.15
C ARG A 41 -5.89 -13.57 -14.94
N ILE A 42 -5.22 -13.49 -13.79
CA ILE A 42 -4.16 -14.40 -13.37
C ILE A 42 -4.53 -14.93 -11.99
N LEU A 43 -4.48 -16.24 -11.81
CA LEU A 43 -4.79 -16.89 -10.55
C LEU A 43 -3.61 -17.77 -10.13
N GLU A 44 -3.27 -17.71 -8.84
CA GLU A 44 -2.32 -18.62 -8.19
C GLU A 44 -0.96 -18.73 -8.92
N ALA A 45 -0.51 -17.63 -9.56
CA ALA A 45 0.75 -17.59 -10.27
C ALA A 45 1.89 -17.13 -9.35
N ASP A 46 3.08 -17.61 -9.64
CA ASP A 46 4.31 -17.27 -8.93
C ASP A 46 5.16 -16.28 -9.74
N PHE A 47 5.37 -15.09 -9.16
CA PHE A 47 6.20 -14.01 -9.69
C PHE A 47 7.34 -13.67 -8.70
N TYR A 48 7.77 -14.62 -7.91
CA TYR A 48 8.85 -14.44 -6.95
C TYR A 48 10.08 -13.77 -7.57
N ARG A 49 10.58 -12.70 -6.91
CA ARG A 49 11.72 -11.88 -7.37
C ARG A 49 11.54 -11.18 -8.71
N LEU A 50 10.34 -11.08 -9.26
CA LEU A 50 10.12 -10.34 -10.49
C LEU A 50 10.52 -8.87 -10.31
N GLU A 51 11.27 -8.33 -11.26
CA GLU A 51 11.54 -6.90 -11.35
C GLU A 51 10.75 -6.27 -12.49
N VAL A 52 10.02 -5.19 -12.19
CA VAL A 52 9.27 -4.42 -13.20
C VAL A 52 9.63 -2.94 -13.08
N ARG A 53 9.93 -2.31 -14.23
CA ARG A 53 10.29 -0.90 -14.28
C ARG A 53 9.51 -0.15 -15.36
N ALA A 54 9.22 1.11 -15.11
CA ALA A 54 8.68 2.06 -16.08
C ALA A 54 7.50 1.50 -16.91
N SER A 55 6.51 0.91 -16.23
CA SER A 55 5.46 0.10 -16.84
C SER A 55 4.07 0.47 -16.33
N VAL A 56 3.04 0.07 -17.08
CA VAL A 56 1.64 0.26 -16.73
C VAL A 56 0.92 -1.08 -16.69
N PHE A 57 0.24 -1.36 -15.58
CA PHE A 57 -0.72 -2.45 -15.47
C PHE A 57 -2.12 -1.84 -15.41
N SER A 58 -2.97 -2.16 -16.37
CA SER A 58 -4.33 -1.63 -16.46
C SER A 58 -5.34 -2.77 -16.50
N GLY A 59 -6.26 -2.80 -15.52
CA GLY A 59 -7.32 -3.80 -15.44
C GLY A 59 -6.86 -5.22 -15.10
N LEU A 60 -5.64 -5.39 -14.59
CA LEU A 60 -5.13 -6.71 -14.20
C LEU A 60 -5.83 -7.21 -12.95
N VAL A 61 -6.42 -8.40 -13.03
CA VAL A 61 -6.96 -9.14 -11.89
C VAL A 61 -5.99 -10.28 -11.56
N ALA A 62 -5.13 -10.06 -10.57
CA ALA A 62 -4.24 -11.08 -10.01
C ALA A 62 -4.79 -11.46 -8.63
N GLN A 63 -5.14 -12.73 -8.43
CA GLN A 63 -5.69 -13.21 -7.17
C GLN A 63 -4.86 -14.39 -6.64
N ASN A 64 -4.56 -14.33 -5.34
CA ASN A 64 -3.75 -15.36 -4.65
C ASN A 64 -2.41 -15.63 -5.35
N CYS A 65 -1.84 -14.61 -6.00
CA CYS A 65 -0.54 -14.71 -6.66
C CYS A 65 0.59 -14.38 -5.69
N ALA A 66 1.73 -15.01 -5.90
CA ALA A 66 2.95 -14.77 -5.16
C ALA A 66 3.80 -13.70 -5.85
N PHE A 67 4.02 -12.58 -5.15
CA PHE A 67 4.87 -11.45 -5.56
C PHE A 67 5.94 -11.16 -4.49
N GLU A 68 6.36 -12.19 -3.75
CA GLU A 68 7.38 -12.01 -2.71
C GLU A 68 8.72 -11.56 -3.30
N ASN A 69 9.39 -10.67 -2.58
CA ASN A 69 10.69 -10.12 -2.98
C ASN A 69 10.69 -9.43 -4.36
N THR A 70 9.52 -9.05 -4.88
CA THR A 70 9.42 -8.32 -6.16
C THR A 70 9.90 -6.88 -6.03
N SER A 71 10.28 -6.28 -7.15
CA SER A 71 10.64 -4.87 -7.23
C SER A 71 9.85 -4.15 -8.31
N PHE A 72 9.15 -3.10 -7.93
CA PHE A 72 8.39 -2.23 -8.83
C PHE A 72 8.96 -0.80 -8.75
N CYS A 73 9.55 -0.32 -9.85
CA CYS A 73 10.08 1.02 -9.97
C CYS A 73 9.40 1.77 -11.11
N ASP A 74 8.84 2.95 -10.84
CA ASP A 74 8.15 3.75 -11.87
C ASP A 74 6.98 2.98 -12.50
N VAL A 75 6.09 2.41 -11.68
CA VAL A 75 4.96 1.60 -12.16
C VAL A 75 3.63 2.26 -11.81
N LEU A 76 2.74 2.33 -12.80
CA LEU A 76 1.33 2.66 -12.61
C LEU A 76 0.49 1.37 -12.60
N PHE A 77 -0.23 1.16 -11.52
CA PHE A 77 -1.30 0.17 -11.40
C PHE A 77 -2.63 0.91 -11.48
N GLU A 78 -3.41 0.66 -12.50
CA GLU A 78 -4.70 1.30 -12.76
C GLU A 78 -5.80 0.24 -12.89
N ASP A 79 -6.90 0.40 -12.14
CA ASP A 79 -8.04 -0.53 -12.17
C ASP A 79 -7.67 -1.99 -11.85
N CYS A 80 -6.60 -2.22 -11.09
CA CYS A 80 -6.09 -3.56 -10.80
C CYS A 80 -6.72 -4.16 -9.53
N ASN A 81 -6.79 -5.49 -9.50
CA ASN A 81 -7.20 -6.23 -8.32
C ASN A 81 -6.12 -7.24 -7.90
N PHE A 82 -5.52 -7.00 -6.75
CA PHE A 82 -4.48 -7.81 -6.12
C PHE A 82 -4.96 -8.45 -4.80
N SER A 83 -6.26 -8.66 -4.65
CA SER A 83 -6.81 -9.20 -3.40
C SER A 83 -6.25 -10.59 -3.10
N GLY A 84 -5.80 -10.78 -1.85
CA GLY A 84 -5.18 -12.02 -1.38
C GLY A 84 -3.78 -12.31 -1.95
N CYS A 85 -3.17 -11.39 -2.72
CA CYS A 85 -1.80 -11.57 -3.21
C CYS A 85 -0.77 -11.37 -2.09
N ASN A 86 0.35 -12.06 -2.21
CA ASN A 86 1.48 -11.94 -1.31
C ASN A 86 2.58 -11.07 -1.93
N PHE A 87 2.81 -9.88 -1.37
CA PHE A 87 3.87 -8.93 -1.71
C PHE A 87 4.88 -8.77 -0.57
N SER A 88 5.03 -9.77 0.31
CA SER A 88 5.99 -9.67 1.41
C SER A 88 7.41 -9.44 0.89
N ASP A 89 8.17 -8.62 1.63
CA ASP A 89 9.54 -8.23 1.28
C ASP A 89 9.67 -7.51 -0.08
N ALA A 90 8.55 -6.99 -0.64
CA ALA A 90 8.56 -6.29 -1.93
C ALA A 90 9.07 -4.84 -1.80
N TYR A 91 9.60 -4.31 -2.90
CA TYR A 91 10.05 -2.95 -3.05
C TYR A 91 9.21 -2.17 -4.05
N PHE A 92 8.65 -1.04 -3.61
CA PHE A 92 7.89 -0.13 -4.46
C PHE A 92 8.54 1.24 -4.44
N GLU A 93 9.00 1.74 -5.58
CA GLU A 93 9.54 3.09 -5.70
C GLU A 93 8.88 3.86 -6.85
N ARG A 94 8.35 5.06 -6.54
CA ARG A 94 7.60 5.89 -7.50
C ARG A 94 6.49 5.12 -8.20
N CYS A 95 5.70 4.39 -7.39
CA CYS A 95 4.54 3.66 -7.87
C CYS A 95 3.24 4.40 -7.53
N VAL A 96 2.26 4.25 -8.39
CA VAL A 96 0.90 4.73 -8.18
C VAL A 96 -0.08 3.58 -8.28
N PHE A 97 -0.95 3.46 -7.27
CA PHE A 97 -2.13 2.60 -7.30
C PHE A 97 -3.34 3.50 -7.45
N LEU A 98 -4.01 3.42 -8.60
CA LEU A 98 -5.20 4.20 -8.94
C LEU A 98 -6.38 3.26 -9.14
N ASN A 99 -7.46 3.47 -8.39
CA ASN A 99 -8.67 2.64 -8.42
C ASN A 99 -8.39 1.15 -8.27
N CYS A 100 -7.46 0.80 -7.36
CA CYS A 100 -7.04 -0.58 -7.16
C CYS A 100 -7.72 -1.24 -5.96
N LYS A 101 -7.78 -2.57 -5.98
CA LYS A 101 -8.19 -3.42 -4.85
C LYS A 101 -7.02 -4.32 -4.44
N ALA A 102 -6.73 -4.34 -3.16
CA ALA A 102 -5.74 -5.24 -2.56
C ALA A 102 -6.25 -5.72 -1.18
N VAL A 103 -7.52 -6.14 -1.16
CA VAL A 103 -8.19 -6.60 0.06
C VAL A 103 -7.49 -7.86 0.59
N GLY A 104 -7.02 -7.83 1.83
CA GLY A 104 -6.31 -8.94 2.45
C GLY A 104 -4.95 -9.28 1.83
N ALA A 105 -4.37 -8.38 1.01
CA ALA A 105 -3.04 -8.60 0.46
C ALA A 105 -1.95 -8.46 1.55
N ASP A 106 -0.90 -9.27 1.45
CA ASP A 106 0.23 -9.25 2.38
C ASP A 106 1.39 -8.40 1.83
N PHE A 107 1.71 -7.31 2.54
CA PHE A 107 2.84 -6.41 2.26
C PHE A 107 3.84 -6.39 3.43
N LYS A 108 3.94 -7.45 4.22
CA LYS A 108 4.89 -7.52 5.33
C LYS A 108 6.32 -7.21 4.89
N ASN A 109 7.06 -6.51 5.74
CA ASN A 109 8.46 -6.12 5.51
C ASN A 109 8.69 -5.29 4.23
N SER A 110 7.66 -4.89 3.49
CA SER A 110 7.83 -4.18 2.23
C SER A 110 8.30 -2.74 2.43
N LEU A 111 9.04 -2.24 1.44
CA LEU A 111 9.46 -0.84 1.39
C LEU A 111 8.69 -0.07 0.32
N PHE A 112 7.91 0.91 0.77
CA PHE A 112 7.23 1.88 -0.08
C PHE A 112 7.99 3.22 -0.04
N LYS A 113 8.51 3.65 -1.18
CA LYS A 113 9.26 4.90 -1.33
C LYS A 113 8.66 5.76 -2.44
N ASN A 114 8.15 6.94 -2.07
CA ASN A 114 7.45 7.84 -2.99
C ASN A 114 6.26 7.14 -3.69
N VAL A 115 5.40 6.50 -2.92
CA VAL A 115 4.23 5.78 -3.43
C VAL A 115 2.96 6.57 -3.16
N ARG A 116 2.02 6.52 -4.10
CA ARG A 116 0.67 7.07 -3.96
C ARG A 116 -0.38 5.98 -4.15
N MET A 117 -1.40 6.00 -3.29
CA MET A 117 -2.61 5.19 -3.43
C MET A 117 -3.81 6.14 -3.49
N THR A 118 -4.59 6.07 -4.55
CA THR A 118 -5.74 6.95 -4.78
C THR A 118 -6.96 6.13 -5.16
N ASP A 119 -8.15 6.48 -4.62
CA ASP A 119 -9.44 5.85 -4.91
C ASP A 119 -9.42 4.32 -4.78
N SER A 120 -8.66 3.80 -3.81
CA SER A 120 -8.30 2.38 -3.73
C SER A 120 -8.76 1.71 -2.43
N ASN A 121 -8.85 0.38 -2.44
CA ASN A 121 -9.27 -0.41 -1.29
C ASN A 121 -8.19 -1.41 -0.86
N PHE A 122 -7.58 -1.14 0.30
CA PHE A 122 -6.59 -1.96 0.98
C PHE A 122 -7.11 -2.48 2.34
N SER A 123 -8.43 -2.67 2.49
CA SER A 123 -8.99 -3.21 3.73
C SER A 123 -8.42 -4.61 4.02
N TYR A 124 -8.19 -4.88 5.30
CA TYR A 124 -7.56 -6.13 5.78
C TYR A 124 -6.14 -6.40 5.24
N ALA A 125 -5.52 -5.48 4.50
CA ALA A 125 -4.15 -5.65 4.04
C ALA A 125 -3.15 -5.57 5.20
N VAL A 126 -2.02 -6.25 5.05
CA VAL A 126 -1.00 -6.36 6.11
C VAL A 126 0.27 -5.64 5.67
N PHE A 127 0.62 -4.56 6.38
CA PHE A 127 1.84 -3.76 6.17
C PHE A 127 2.83 -3.89 7.35
N ASP A 128 2.75 -4.98 8.09
CA ASP A 128 3.54 -5.19 9.31
C ASP A 128 5.04 -5.10 9.04
N SER A 129 5.74 -4.40 9.93
CA SER A 129 7.18 -4.16 9.83
C SER A 129 7.64 -3.45 8.54
N GLY A 130 6.71 -2.93 7.75
CA GLY A 130 6.99 -2.20 6.53
C GLY A 130 7.60 -0.82 6.77
N ALA A 131 8.29 -0.28 5.77
CA ALA A 131 8.79 1.08 5.77
C ALA A 131 8.09 1.93 4.70
N LEU A 132 7.33 2.94 5.17
CA LEU A 132 6.51 3.80 4.32
C LEU A 132 7.13 5.21 4.27
N ARG A 133 7.90 5.51 3.20
CA ARG A 133 8.65 6.75 3.03
C ARG A 133 8.04 7.63 1.95
N SER A 134 7.58 8.83 2.31
CA SER A 134 6.83 9.71 1.39
C SER A 134 5.64 8.96 0.78
N PHE A 135 4.90 8.26 1.63
CA PHE A 135 3.72 7.49 1.29
C PHE A 135 2.49 8.41 1.34
N GLN A 136 1.73 8.47 0.26
CA GLN A 136 0.56 9.33 0.16
C GLN A 136 -0.68 8.54 -0.17
N THR A 137 -1.80 8.90 0.48
CA THR A 137 -3.10 8.29 0.18
C THR A 137 -4.17 9.37 0.02
N GLU A 138 -5.09 9.12 -0.88
CA GLU A 138 -6.27 9.95 -1.10
C GLU A 138 -7.47 9.05 -1.39
N ASN A 139 -8.62 9.29 -0.73
CA ASN A 139 -9.84 8.50 -0.89
C ASN A 139 -9.60 6.97 -0.76
N THR A 140 -8.70 6.55 0.10
CA THR A 140 -8.27 5.14 0.17
C THR A 140 -8.75 4.50 1.47
N ASN A 141 -9.26 3.26 1.35
CA ASN A 141 -9.79 2.51 2.49
C ASN A 141 -8.75 1.52 3.03
N PHE A 142 -8.38 1.70 4.31
CA PHE A 142 -7.51 0.80 5.08
C PHE A 142 -8.25 0.15 6.27
N THR A 143 -9.56 0.05 6.24
CA THR A 143 -10.32 -0.56 7.35
C THR A 143 -9.76 -1.95 7.70
N CYS A 144 -9.51 -2.20 8.98
CA CYS A 144 -8.92 -3.44 9.52
C CYS A 144 -7.53 -3.80 8.96
N ALA A 145 -6.83 -2.88 8.29
CA ALA A 145 -5.47 -3.14 7.87
C ALA A 145 -4.50 -3.15 9.07
N SER A 146 -3.45 -3.96 8.97
CA SER A 146 -2.40 -4.04 9.99
C SER A 146 -1.15 -3.28 9.56
N PHE A 147 -0.67 -2.41 10.43
CA PHE A 147 0.59 -1.66 10.32
C PHE A 147 1.48 -1.89 11.55
N SER A 148 1.35 -3.05 12.20
CA SER A 148 2.14 -3.38 13.39
C SER A 148 3.64 -3.24 13.09
N ARG A 149 4.36 -2.51 13.95
CA ARG A 149 5.79 -2.23 13.81
C ARG A 149 6.20 -1.51 12.51
N ALA A 150 5.24 -0.96 11.77
CA ALA A 150 5.54 -0.19 10.57
C ALA A 150 6.21 1.16 10.91
N LYS A 151 7.09 1.64 10.03
CA LYS A 151 7.80 2.91 10.16
C LYS A 151 7.33 3.89 9.11
N TRP A 152 6.79 5.01 9.55
CA TRP A 152 6.21 6.02 8.69
C TRP A 152 7.11 7.26 8.64
N GLN A 153 7.53 7.66 7.44
CA GLN A 153 8.35 8.85 7.24
C GLN A 153 7.69 9.78 6.23
N LYS A 154 7.29 10.97 6.69
CA LYS A 154 6.63 12.01 5.88
C LYS A 154 5.42 11.47 5.11
N PRO A 155 4.49 10.75 5.76
CA PRO A 155 3.26 10.34 5.11
C PRO A 155 2.37 11.56 4.86
N LYS A 156 1.43 11.43 3.92
CA LYS A 156 0.37 12.41 3.69
C LYS A 156 -0.92 11.67 3.39
N PHE A 157 -1.96 11.93 4.19
CA PHE A 157 -3.24 11.29 4.07
C PHE A 157 -4.33 12.33 3.84
N VAL A 158 -5.20 12.06 2.88
CA VAL A 158 -6.35 12.91 2.56
C VAL A 158 -7.57 12.02 2.41
N ASN A 159 -8.66 12.35 3.08
CA ASN A 159 -9.96 11.68 2.96
C ASN A 159 -9.88 10.13 2.93
N SER A 160 -8.94 9.56 3.68
CA SER A 160 -8.72 8.11 3.73
C SER A 160 -9.29 7.51 5.01
N VAL A 161 -9.60 6.21 5.01
CA VAL A 161 -10.22 5.53 6.13
C VAL A 161 -9.19 4.65 6.85
N PHE A 162 -8.96 4.96 8.12
CA PHE A 162 -8.14 4.20 9.06
C PHE A 162 -9.00 3.77 10.25
N SER A 163 -9.91 2.83 10.04
CA SER A 163 -10.79 2.29 11.06
C SER A 163 -10.33 0.90 11.50
N GLN A 164 -10.32 0.64 12.80
CA GLN A 164 -9.98 -0.66 13.41
C GLN A 164 -8.58 -1.19 12.99
N ASN A 165 -7.64 -0.31 12.73
CA ASN A 165 -6.30 -0.69 12.33
C ASN A 165 -5.48 -1.24 13.50
N ASN A 166 -4.66 -2.26 13.22
CA ASN A 166 -3.62 -2.68 14.14
C ASN A 166 -2.38 -1.79 13.97
N LEU A 167 -2.12 -0.92 14.95
CA LEU A 167 -0.98 0.00 14.98
C LEU A 167 0.04 -0.37 16.07
N PHE A 168 -0.04 -1.59 16.60
CA PHE A 168 0.82 -2.05 17.71
C PHE A 168 2.31 -1.87 17.39
N GLN A 169 3.01 -1.09 18.22
CA GLN A 169 4.42 -0.73 18.04
C GLN A 169 4.77 0.00 16.71
N ALA A 170 3.78 0.58 16.02
CA ALA A 170 4.05 1.42 14.86
C ALA A 170 4.72 2.74 15.27
N ASP A 171 5.61 3.25 14.42
CA ASP A 171 6.21 4.58 14.60
C ASP A 171 5.37 5.61 13.85
N LEU A 172 4.46 6.27 14.57
CA LEU A 172 3.49 7.25 14.03
C LEU A 172 3.88 8.70 14.35
N GLY A 173 5.07 8.95 14.87
CA GLY A 173 5.49 10.29 15.27
C GLY A 173 5.36 11.33 14.17
N GLY A 174 4.51 12.36 14.38
CA GLY A 174 4.26 13.43 13.41
C GLY A 174 3.32 13.06 12.26
N VAL A 175 2.62 11.95 12.34
CA VAL A 175 1.56 11.58 11.38
C VAL A 175 0.31 12.42 11.67
N ASP A 176 -0.32 12.94 10.61
CA ASP A 176 -1.55 13.70 10.66
C ASP A 176 -2.70 12.89 10.05
N PHE A 177 -3.70 12.58 10.88
CA PHE A 177 -4.93 11.89 10.49
C PHE A 177 -6.15 12.83 10.51
N SER A 178 -5.98 14.14 10.74
CA SER A 178 -7.10 15.07 10.96
C SER A 178 -8.10 15.14 9.80
N ASP A 179 -7.63 14.91 8.54
CA ASP A 179 -8.46 14.88 7.33
C ASP A 179 -8.98 13.46 6.98
N CYS A 180 -8.82 12.50 7.89
CA CYS A 180 -9.17 11.10 7.67
C CYS A 180 -10.26 10.61 8.62
N THR A 181 -10.85 9.45 8.36
CA THR A 181 -11.50 8.68 9.41
C THR A 181 -10.41 7.92 10.17
N PHE A 182 -10.28 8.20 11.49
CA PHE A 182 -9.30 7.52 12.35
C PHE A 182 -9.99 7.12 13.64
N GLU A 183 -10.32 5.84 13.78
CA GLU A 183 -11.14 5.35 14.89
C GLU A 183 -10.76 3.94 15.31
N ALA A 184 -11.01 3.60 16.57
CA ALA A 184 -10.82 2.28 17.15
C ALA A 184 -9.47 1.59 16.84
N PRO A 185 -8.32 2.28 16.88
CA PRO A 185 -7.04 1.65 16.61
C PRO A 185 -6.67 0.66 17.74
N THR A 186 -6.03 -0.45 17.37
CA THR A 186 -5.34 -1.33 18.32
C THR A 186 -3.92 -0.80 18.51
N VAL A 187 -3.56 -0.46 19.75
CA VAL A 187 -2.28 0.12 20.16
C VAL A 187 -1.76 -0.57 21.43
N SER A 188 -0.55 -0.22 21.86
CA SER A 188 0.00 -0.68 23.15
C SER A 188 -0.80 -0.13 24.35
N ASP A 189 -0.66 -0.76 25.49
CA ASP A 189 -1.09 -0.21 26.77
C ASP A 189 0.17 0.09 27.63
N PRO A 190 0.47 1.37 27.91
CA PRO A 190 -0.20 2.60 27.45
C PRO A 190 0.04 2.87 25.93
N PRO A 191 -0.83 3.66 25.26
CA PRO A 191 -0.82 3.85 23.80
C PRO A 191 0.34 4.76 23.34
N LYS A 192 1.53 4.20 23.28
CA LYS A 192 2.79 4.92 22.93
C LYS A 192 2.79 5.42 21.49
N GLU A 193 2.14 4.69 20.61
CA GLU A 193 2.05 4.94 19.17
C GLU A 193 1.37 6.27 18.88
N LEU A 194 0.43 6.70 19.72
CA LEU A 194 -0.34 7.94 19.53
C LEU A 194 0.42 9.20 19.95
N ARG A 195 1.65 9.06 20.48
CA ARG A 195 2.45 10.22 20.87
C ARG A 195 2.90 11.03 19.66
N GLY A 196 2.47 12.29 19.60
CA GLY A 196 2.81 13.21 18.51
C GLY A 196 2.01 13.03 17.22
N VAL A 197 0.96 12.22 17.25
CA VAL A 197 -0.05 12.11 16.18
C VAL A 197 -0.94 13.35 16.22
N THR A 198 -1.29 13.88 15.04
CA THR A 198 -2.28 14.94 14.90
C THR A 198 -3.65 14.35 14.54
N VAL A 199 -4.68 14.78 15.26
CA VAL A 199 -6.07 14.35 15.05
C VAL A 199 -7.01 15.56 15.19
N ASN A 200 -8.23 15.48 14.67
CA ASN A 200 -9.25 16.50 14.90
C ASN A 200 -9.97 16.30 16.26
N ALA A 201 -10.78 17.27 16.66
CA ALA A 201 -11.45 17.27 17.97
C ALA A 201 -12.40 16.07 18.16
N PHE A 202 -13.07 15.63 17.09
CA PHE A 202 -13.98 14.48 17.14
C PHE A 202 -13.20 13.19 17.39
N GLN A 203 -12.15 12.95 16.62
CA GLN A 203 -11.25 11.81 16.79
C GLN A 203 -10.60 11.79 18.18
N ALA A 204 -10.20 12.97 18.70
CA ALA A 204 -9.62 13.08 20.04
C ALA A 204 -10.59 12.57 21.11
N SER A 205 -11.89 12.90 21.00
CA SER A 205 -12.91 12.46 21.96
C SER A 205 -13.09 10.95 22.03
N GLU A 206 -12.87 10.25 20.92
CA GLU A 206 -12.91 8.78 20.87
C GLU A 206 -11.63 8.14 21.40
N LEU A 207 -10.48 8.71 21.04
CA LEU A 207 -9.17 8.18 21.43
C LEU A 207 -8.86 8.31 22.94
N VAL A 208 -9.44 9.31 23.62
CA VAL A 208 -9.22 9.47 25.07
C VAL A 208 -9.72 8.28 25.90
N GLY A 209 -10.63 7.48 25.35
CA GLY A 209 -11.06 6.21 25.97
C GLY A 209 -9.91 5.21 26.15
N LEU A 210 -8.89 5.25 25.29
CA LEU A 210 -7.69 4.41 25.38
C LEU A 210 -6.83 4.76 26.60
N PHE A 211 -7.00 5.94 27.17
CA PHE A 211 -6.35 6.40 28.41
C PHE A 211 -7.24 6.22 29.65
N GLY A 212 -8.36 5.48 29.54
CA GLY A 212 -9.30 5.27 30.64
C GLY A 212 -10.18 6.50 30.97
N ILE A 213 -10.16 7.54 30.11
CA ILE A 213 -10.95 8.77 30.31
C ILE A 213 -12.35 8.54 29.76
N LYS A 214 -13.37 8.94 30.53
CA LYS A 214 -14.78 8.91 30.09
C LYS A 214 -15.22 10.28 29.62
N VAL A 215 -15.64 10.39 28.36
CA VAL A 215 -16.24 11.60 27.81
C VAL A 215 -17.74 11.56 28.11
N ARG A 216 -18.27 12.66 28.66
CA ARG A 216 -19.73 12.86 28.80
C ARG A 216 -20.18 13.72 27.62
N THR A 217 -21.07 13.21 26.82
CA THR A 217 -21.80 13.92 25.77
C THR A 217 -23.00 14.64 26.33
#